data_c26ad62f3579de79fbd9e01e03843bee
#
_entry.id   c26ad62f3579de79fbd9e01e03843bee
#
_cell.length_a   1.000
_cell.length_b   1.000
_cell.length_c   1.000
_cell.angle_alpha   90.00
_cell.angle_beta   90.00
_cell.angle_gamma   90.00
#
_symmetry.space_group_name_H-M   'P 1'
#
loop_
_entity.id
_entity.type
_entity.pdbx_description
1 polymer ?
#
loop_
_entity_poly.entity_id
_entity_poly.type
_entity_poly.pdbx_seq_one_letter_code
_entity_poly.pdbx_strand_id
1 'polypeptide(L)'
;MRLSVLLPIVYSLFATFSLAADPSSSAAIPDHVTAAAIIHEMNLARQNPALYATLLQQRRQNYSGGVCLLPGNVRLHTHEGVRALDDAIRFLHRAKPKPPLALSPGLCLAAADHCREQAGGATGHYGNHGSDPGNRISRYGVVSQGWAENIAYGRHTAREIVLALIVDDGVRGRGHRKNIFNPTDNVAGAAYGSHARFGSVCSIDFASDYAENRLVRAGSNAQNSL
;
A
#
# COMPACT_ATOMS: atom_id res chain seq x y z
N MET A 1 -63.57 -5.39 -59.01
CA MET A 1 -63.33 -6.24 -57.82
C MET A 1 -61.87 -6.11 -57.42
N ARG A 2 -61.56 -5.36 -56.37
CA ARG A 2 -60.21 -5.22 -55.84
C ARG A 2 -60.19 -5.98 -54.49
N LEU A 3 -59.38 -7.02 -54.44
CA LEU A 3 -59.15 -7.79 -53.20
C LEU A 3 -58.07 -7.11 -52.41
N SER A 4 -58.41 -6.62 -51.24
CA SER A 4 -57.45 -6.10 -50.25
C SER A 4 -56.98 -7.25 -49.36
N VAL A 5 -55.69 -7.55 -49.38
CA VAL A 5 -55.04 -8.53 -48.50
C VAL A 5 -54.54 -7.78 -47.28
N LEU A 6 -55.12 -8.07 -46.10
CA LEU A 6 -54.64 -7.60 -44.82
C LEU A 6 -53.49 -8.52 -44.33
N LEU A 7 -52.25 -8.00 -44.21
CA LEU A 7 -51.15 -8.69 -43.51
C LEU A 7 -51.29 -8.44 -42.01
N PRO A 8 -51.09 -9.44 -41.16
CA PRO A 8 -51.01 -9.23 -39.72
C PRO A 8 -49.66 -8.67 -39.30
N ILE A 9 -49.66 -7.60 -38.54
CA ILE A 9 -48.49 -7.01 -37.91
C ILE A 9 -48.15 -7.86 -36.67
N VAL A 10 -46.98 -8.53 -36.74
CA VAL A 10 -46.40 -9.27 -35.61
C VAL A 10 -45.61 -8.26 -34.76
N TYR A 11 -46.13 -7.93 -33.57
CA TYR A 11 -45.35 -7.19 -32.59
C TYR A 11 -44.31 -8.13 -31.93
N SER A 12 -43.04 -7.94 -32.26
CA SER A 12 -41.94 -8.56 -31.52
C SER A 12 -41.69 -7.74 -30.25
N LEU A 13 -42.05 -8.31 -29.10
CA LEU A 13 -41.64 -7.79 -27.79
C LEU A 13 -40.12 -8.07 -27.62
N PHE A 14 -39.29 -7.05 -27.83
CA PHE A 14 -37.94 -7.09 -27.35
C PHE A 14 -37.93 -6.76 -25.85
N ALA A 15 -37.76 -7.76 -25.03
CA ALA A 15 -37.46 -7.59 -23.60
C ALA A 15 -36.02 -7.13 -23.49
N THR A 16 -35.80 -5.85 -23.25
CA THR A 16 -34.47 -5.32 -22.89
C THR A 16 -34.17 -5.70 -21.43
N PHE A 17 -33.35 -6.73 -21.25
CA PHE A 17 -32.73 -7.00 -19.97
C PHE A 17 -31.70 -5.89 -19.72
N SER A 18 -32.08 -4.89 -18.92
CA SER A 18 -31.15 -3.94 -18.35
C SER A 18 -30.46 -4.62 -17.15
N LEU A 19 -29.22 -5.09 -17.34
CA LEU A 19 -28.35 -5.42 -16.22
C LEU A 19 -27.99 -4.10 -15.55
N ALA A 20 -28.77 -3.72 -14.54
CA ALA A 20 -28.34 -2.70 -13.59
C ALA A 20 -27.18 -3.30 -12.81
N ALA A 21 -25.95 -2.87 -13.10
CA ALA A 21 -24.81 -3.14 -12.26
C ALA A 21 -25.08 -2.45 -10.92
N ASP A 22 -25.18 -3.25 -9.86
CA ASP A 22 -25.37 -2.78 -8.49
C ASP A 22 -24.12 -2.01 -8.06
N PRO A 23 -24.16 -0.69 -7.83
CA PRO A 23 -22.98 0.09 -7.43
C PRO A 23 -22.57 -0.14 -5.96
N SER A 24 -23.22 -1.08 -5.27
CA SER A 24 -22.98 -1.33 -3.84
C SER A 24 -21.96 -2.44 -3.56
N SER A 25 -21.35 -3.07 -4.55
CA SER A 25 -20.22 -3.99 -4.34
C SER A 25 -18.87 -3.23 -4.31
N SER A 26 -18.80 -2.17 -3.51
CA SER A 26 -17.55 -1.74 -2.93
C SER A 26 -17.21 -2.78 -1.87
N ALA A 27 -16.35 -3.74 -2.20
CA ALA A 27 -15.74 -4.62 -1.20
C ALA A 27 -15.13 -3.70 -0.13
N ALA A 28 -15.77 -3.63 1.01
CA ALA A 28 -15.30 -2.87 2.16
C ALA A 28 -13.91 -3.44 2.50
N ILE A 29 -12.87 -2.63 2.29
CA ILE A 29 -11.52 -2.95 2.76
C ILE A 29 -11.67 -3.12 4.27
N PRO A 30 -11.31 -4.27 4.85
CA PRO A 30 -11.46 -4.47 6.28
C PRO A 30 -10.73 -3.35 7.03
N ASP A 31 -11.35 -2.78 8.06
CA ASP A 31 -10.81 -1.69 8.91
C ASP A 31 -9.50 -2.03 9.62
N HIS A 32 -9.00 -3.24 9.46
CA HIS A 32 -7.75 -3.68 10.05
C HIS A 32 -6.58 -3.54 9.08
N VAL A 33 -5.58 -2.76 9.48
CA VAL A 33 -4.33 -2.63 8.74
C VAL A 33 -3.54 -3.93 8.88
N THR A 34 -3.53 -4.74 7.83
CA THR A 34 -2.80 -6.01 7.77
C THR A 34 -1.61 -5.91 6.83
N ALA A 35 -0.62 -6.80 7.01
CA ALA A 35 0.49 -6.91 6.06
C ALA A 35 0.00 -7.10 4.62
N ALA A 36 -0.97 -8.00 4.42
CA ALA A 36 -1.54 -8.26 3.09
C ALA A 36 -2.19 -7.01 2.47
N ALA A 37 -2.94 -6.22 3.25
CA ALA A 37 -3.55 -4.98 2.80
C ALA A 37 -2.49 -3.93 2.39
N ILE A 38 -1.40 -3.80 3.16
CA ILE A 38 -0.31 -2.88 2.86
C ILE A 38 0.42 -3.30 1.56
N ILE A 39 0.77 -4.59 1.42
CA ILE A 39 1.43 -5.12 0.22
C ILE A 39 0.51 -4.98 -1.00
N HIS A 40 -0.79 -5.29 -0.86
CA HIS A 40 -1.77 -5.09 -1.92
C HIS A 40 -1.81 -3.63 -2.39
N GLU A 41 -1.89 -2.69 -1.46
CA GLU A 41 -1.94 -1.25 -1.79
C GLU A 41 -0.64 -0.77 -2.44
N MET A 42 0.54 -1.23 -1.99
CA MET A 42 1.81 -0.96 -2.69
C MET A 42 1.81 -1.54 -4.11
N ASN A 43 1.27 -2.73 -4.30
CA ASN A 43 1.18 -3.36 -5.62
C ASN A 43 0.24 -2.61 -6.57
N LEU A 44 -0.85 -2.04 -6.06
CA LEU A 44 -1.68 -1.12 -6.85
C LEU A 44 -0.87 0.09 -7.34
N ALA A 45 -0.06 0.70 -6.46
CA ALA A 45 0.80 1.81 -6.84
C ALA A 45 1.86 1.39 -7.87
N ARG A 46 2.52 0.26 -7.66
CA ARG A 46 3.56 -0.28 -8.55
C ARG A 46 3.03 -0.62 -9.94
N GLN A 47 1.89 -1.31 -10.01
CA GLN A 47 1.30 -1.78 -11.26
C GLN A 47 0.53 -0.68 -12.00
N ASN A 48 -0.06 0.25 -11.27
CA ASN A 48 -0.82 1.36 -11.86
C ASN A 48 -0.45 2.71 -11.24
N PRO A 49 0.75 3.25 -11.52
CA PRO A 49 1.18 4.54 -10.98
C PRO A 49 0.28 5.70 -11.41
N ALA A 50 -0.37 5.63 -12.57
CA ALA A 50 -1.30 6.66 -13.04
C ALA A 50 -2.56 6.74 -12.14
N LEU A 51 -3.09 5.60 -11.67
CA LEU A 51 -4.18 5.58 -10.69
C LEU A 51 -3.75 6.29 -9.39
N TYR A 52 -2.55 6.01 -8.91
CA TYR A 52 -2.02 6.65 -7.72
C TYR A 52 -1.78 8.15 -7.89
N ALA A 53 -1.38 8.60 -9.09
CA ALA A 53 -1.32 10.02 -9.40
C ALA A 53 -2.70 10.68 -9.26
N THR A 54 -3.77 10.04 -9.75
CA THR A 54 -5.16 10.52 -9.60
C THR A 54 -5.58 10.63 -8.13
N LEU A 55 -5.25 9.64 -7.30
CA LEU A 55 -5.54 9.68 -5.86
C LEU A 55 -4.83 10.84 -5.16
N LEU A 56 -3.57 11.12 -5.52
CA LEU A 56 -2.84 12.27 -4.99
C LEU A 56 -3.39 13.60 -5.51
N GLN A 57 -3.83 13.68 -6.78
CA GLN A 57 -4.49 14.87 -7.33
C GLN A 57 -5.79 15.18 -6.57
N GLN A 58 -6.60 14.18 -6.26
CA GLN A 58 -7.79 14.34 -5.42
C GLN A 58 -7.44 14.84 -4.01
N ARG A 59 -6.36 14.34 -3.42
CA ARG A 59 -5.89 14.79 -2.10
C ARG A 59 -5.38 16.23 -2.09
N ARG A 60 -4.97 16.77 -3.23
CA ARG A 60 -4.42 18.13 -3.35
C ARG A 60 -5.36 19.20 -2.79
N GLN A 61 -6.67 19.03 -2.94
CA GLN A 61 -7.69 19.94 -2.40
C GLN A 61 -7.71 20.00 -0.87
N ASN A 62 -7.15 19.00 -0.18
CA ASN A 62 -7.08 18.94 1.27
C ASN A 62 -5.88 19.73 1.85
N TYR A 63 -5.05 20.33 1.01
CA TYR A 63 -3.91 21.13 1.44
C TYR A 63 -4.28 22.60 1.56
N SER A 64 -3.92 23.19 2.72
CA SER A 64 -4.00 24.64 2.96
C SER A 64 -2.71 25.08 3.64
N GLY A 65 -1.88 25.84 2.91
CA GLY A 65 -0.53 26.18 3.38
C GLY A 65 0.30 24.94 3.68
N GLY A 66 0.87 24.87 4.88
CA GLY A 66 1.65 23.73 5.37
C GLY A 66 0.83 22.64 6.06
N VAL A 67 -0.50 22.61 5.90
CA VAL A 67 -1.38 21.64 6.56
C VAL A 67 -2.14 20.84 5.50
N CYS A 68 -2.16 19.50 5.67
CA CYS A 68 -3.04 18.60 4.94
C CYS A 68 -4.13 18.07 5.88
N LEU A 69 -5.40 18.20 5.48
CA LEU A 69 -6.53 17.62 6.21
C LEU A 69 -6.70 16.16 5.79
N LEU A 70 -6.50 15.25 6.75
CA LEU A 70 -6.71 13.81 6.57
C LEU A 70 -8.15 13.40 6.93
N PRO A 71 -8.60 12.17 6.58
CA PRO A 71 -9.88 11.63 7.02
C PRO A 71 -10.03 11.74 8.55
N GLY A 72 -11.28 11.95 9.01
CA GLY A 72 -11.55 12.18 10.44
C GLY A 72 -11.16 13.58 10.94
N ASN A 73 -10.99 14.56 10.03
CA ASN A 73 -10.58 15.94 10.35
C ASN A 73 -9.19 16.06 11.03
N VAL A 74 -8.33 15.07 10.83
CA VAL A 74 -6.97 15.08 11.38
C VAL A 74 -6.11 16.07 10.60
N ARG A 75 -5.54 17.06 11.31
CA ARG A 75 -4.64 18.07 10.72
C ARG A 75 -3.21 17.56 10.74
N LEU A 76 -2.66 17.27 9.57
CA LEU A 76 -1.26 16.90 9.39
C LEU A 76 -0.45 18.15 9.02
N HIS A 77 0.49 18.53 9.89
CA HIS A 77 1.51 19.52 9.55
C HIS A 77 2.55 18.88 8.63
N THR A 78 2.82 19.53 7.52
CA THR A 78 3.73 19.05 6.47
C THR A 78 4.99 19.91 6.44
N HIS A 79 6.11 19.34 6.02
CA HIS A 79 7.39 20.05 5.91
C HIS A 79 7.47 20.89 4.63
N GLU A 80 7.00 20.33 3.50
CA GLU A 80 7.11 20.93 2.19
C GLU A 80 5.75 21.37 1.62
N GLY A 81 4.67 21.08 2.33
CA GLY A 81 3.32 21.39 1.90
C GLY A 81 2.95 20.67 0.60
N VAL A 82 2.18 21.35 -0.23
CA VAL A 82 1.72 20.81 -1.52
C VAL A 82 2.87 20.51 -2.50
N ARG A 83 4.07 21.05 -2.29
CA ARG A 83 5.22 20.83 -3.19
C ARG A 83 5.67 19.37 -3.22
N ALA A 84 5.71 18.69 -2.04
CA ALA A 84 6.02 17.27 -1.99
C ALA A 84 4.97 16.42 -2.71
N LEU A 85 3.69 16.78 -2.55
CA LEU A 85 2.59 16.14 -3.25
C LEU A 85 2.70 16.31 -4.77
N ASP A 86 2.90 17.52 -5.26
CA ASP A 86 3.04 17.81 -6.69
C ASP A 86 4.28 17.12 -7.29
N ASP A 87 5.36 16.96 -6.50
CA ASP A 87 6.54 16.19 -6.88
C ASP A 87 6.20 14.69 -7.03
N ALA A 88 5.44 14.12 -6.09
CA ALA A 88 4.98 12.75 -6.17
C ALA A 88 4.06 12.51 -7.38
N ILE A 89 3.13 13.42 -7.66
CA ILE A 89 2.26 13.35 -8.85
C ILE A 89 3.10 13.33 -10.14
N ARG A 90 4.07 14.24 -10.27
CA ARG A 90 4.95 14.27 -11.44
C ARG A 90 5.78 12.99 -11.59
N PHE A 91 6.26 12.43 -10.48
CA PHE A 91 6.96 11.16 -10.48
C PHE A 91 6.05 10.04 -11.01
N LEU A 92 4.85 9.89 -10.45
CA LEU A 92 3.90 8.84 -10.80
C LEU A 92 3.46 8.90 -12.27
N HIS A 93 3.29 10.09 -12.83
CA HIS A 93 2.98 10.24 -14.27
C HIS A 93 4.11 9.77 -15.20
N ARG A 94 5.35 9.73 -14.71
CA ARG A 94 6.52 9.25 -15.47
C ARG A 94 6.91 7.82 -15.13
N ALA A 95 6.44 7.31 -13.99
CA ALA A 95 6.78 5.97 -13.53
C ALA A 95 6.20 4.92 -14.47
N LYS A 96 7.05 3.96 -14.86
CA LYS A 96 6.59 2.76 -15.58
C LYS A 96 6.04 1.76 -14.58
N PRO A 97 4.98 1.01 -14.92
CA PRO A 97 4.51 -0.09 -14.10
C PRO A 97 5.65 -1.04 -13.72
N LYS A 98 5.58 -1.58 -12.50
CA LYS A 98 6.54 -2.55 -11.95
C LYS A 98 5.81 -3.85 -11.61
N PRO A 99 6.51 -4.99 -11.64
CA PRO A 99 5.97 -6.25 -11.13
C PRO A 99 5.50 -6.11 -9.68
N PRO A 100 4.48 -6.87 -9.28
CA PRO A 100 4.04 -6.90 -7.90
C PRO A 100 5.11 -7.51 -6.99
N LEU A 101 5.12 -7.08 -5.73
CA LEU A 101 5.87 -7.69 -4.65
C LEU A 101 5.09 -8.88 -4.11
N ALA A 102 5.75 -10.01 -3.92
CA ALA A 102 5.17 -11.13 -3.19
C ALA A 102 5.24 -10.88 -1.67
N LEU A 103 4.21 -11.29 -0.95
CA LEU A 103 4.20 -11.23 0.51
C LEU A 103 5.17 -12.29 1.08
N SER A 104 6.10 -11.87 1.94
CA SER A 104 7.01 -12.75 2.66
C SER A 104 6.67 -12.80 4.14
N PRO A 105 6.26 -13.96 4.68
CA PRO A 105 6.05 -14.13 6.13
C PRO A 105 7.28 -13.80 6.96
N GLY A 106 8.47 -14.15 6.50
CA GLY A 106 9.72 -13.85 7.20
C GLY A 106 10.00 -12.35 7.32
N LEU A 107 9.79 -11.59 6.23
CA LEU A 107 9.91 -10.14 6.28
C LEU A 107 8.78 -9.50 7.11
N CYS A 108 7.58 -10.09 7.15
CA CYS A 108 6.53 -9.62 8.08
C CYS A 108 6.94 -9.79 9.55
N LEU A 109 7.63 -10.87 9.90
CA LEU A 109 8.14 -11.08 11.26
C LEU A 109 9.24 -10.08 11.60
N ALA A 110 10.14 -9.77 10.68
CA ALA A 110 11.19 -8.76 10.86
C ALA A 110 10.56 -7.36 11.09
N ALA A 111 9.62 -6.97 10.26
CA ALA A 111 8.86 -5.73 10.41
C ALA A 111 8.09 -5.69 11.75
N ALA A 112 7.52 -6.82 12.20
CA ALA A 112 6.82 -6.92 13.48
C ALA A 112 7.78 -6.76 14.66
N ASP A 113 9.00 -7.29 14.59
CA ASP A 113 10.04 -7.03 15.59
C ASP A 113 10.26 -5.52 15.74
N HIS A 114 10.42 -4.82 14.62
CA HIS A 114 10.66 -3.38 14.66
C HIS A 114 9.47 -2.57 15.18
N CYS A 115 8.25 -2.91 14.80
CA CYS A 115 7.06 -2.29 15.38
C CYS A 115 7.00 -2.46 16.91
N ARG A 116 7.36 -3.64 17.43
CA ARG A 116 7.42 -3.89 18.88
C ARG A 116 8.51 -3.05 19.56
N GLU A 117 9.70 -2.94 18.95
CA GLU A 117 10.79 -2.11 19.46
C GLU A 117 10.42 -0.62 19.53
N GLN A 118 9.58 -0.15 18.62
CA GLN A 118 9.16 1.24 18.55
C GLN A 118 7.88 1.57 19.33
N ALA A 119 7.16 0.57 19.85
CA ALA A 119 5.88 0.77 20.53
C ALA A 119 5.95 1.81 21.67
N GLY A 120 7.08 1.86 22.39
CA GLY A 120 7.34 2.83 23.46
C GLY A 120 7.61 4.27 23.03
N GLY A 121 7.63 4.57 21.72
CA GLY A 121 7.79 5.93 21.18
C GLY A 121 9.14 6.21 20.52
N ALA A 122 10.02 5.21 20.39
CA ALA A 122 11.25 5.30 19.59
C ALA A 122 10.93 5.49 18.10
N THR A 123 11.87 6.08 17.34
CA THR A 123 11.71 6.32 15.90
C THR A 123 13.00 6.02 15.13
N GLY A 124 12.87 5.84 13.82
CA GLY A 124 14.00 5.58 12.92
C GLY A 124 14.24 4.08 12.70
N HIS A 125 15.31 3.75 12.01
CA HIS A 125 15.58 2.39 11.53
C HIS A 125 16.28 1.49 12.56
N TYR A 126 16.88 2.07 13.60
CA TYR A 126 17.56 1.33 14.66
C TYR A 126 16.58 1.03 15.80
N GLY A 127 16.54 -0.22 16.20
CA GLY A 127 15.73 -0.69 17.31
C GLY A 127 16.54 -0.84 18.60
N ASN A 128 16.01 -1.65 19.54
CA ASN A 128 16.64 -1.91 20.83
C ASN A 128 18.02 -2.54 20.64
N HIS A 129 18.97 -2.15 21.51
CA HIS A 129 20.35 -2.67 21.49
C HIS A 129 21.07 -2.49 20.14
N GLY A 130 20.69 -1.48 19.34
CA GLY A 130 21.30 -1.18 18.05
C GLY A 130 20.90 -2.17 16.94
N SER A 131 19.80 -2.91 17.10
CA SER A 131 19.31 -3.77 16.03
C SER A 131 18.98 -2.93 14.80
N ASP A 132 19.57 -3.29 13.66
CA ASP A 132 19.29 -2.67 12.35
C ASP A 132 18.32 -3.54 11.52
N PRO A 133 17.78 -3.02 10.40
CA PRO A 133 16.87 -3.80 9.56
C PRO A 133 17.48 -5.11 9.06
N GLY A 134 18.75 -5.11 8.65
CA GLY A 134 19.46 -6.30 8.18
C GLY A 134 19.53 -7.38 9.26
N ASN A 135 19.80 -6.99 10.51
CA ASN A 135 19.81 -7.90 11.66
C ASN A 135 18.41 -8.51 11.91
N ARG A 136 17.35 -7.73 11.79
CA ARG A 136 15.97 -8.23 11.94
C ARG A 136 15.59 -9.19 10.82
N ILE A 137 15.83 -8.81 9.58
CA ILE A 137 15.55 -9.62 8.39
C ILE A 137 16.30 -10.97 8.45
N SER A 138 17.58 -10.97 8.84
CA SER A 138 18.41 -12.18 8.88
C SER A 138 17.98 -13.21 9.93
N ARG A 139 17.18 -12.84 10.93
CA ARG A 139 16.60 -13.79 11.90
C ARG A 139 15.64 -14.78 11.23
N TYR A 140 14.97 -14.38 10.17
CA TYR A 140 13.86 -15.11 9.54
C TYR A 140 14.19 -15.67 8.16
N GLY A 141 15.36 -15.31 7.59
CA GLY A 141 15.78 -15.78 6.29
C GLY A 141 17.12 -15.21 5.87
N VAL A 142 17.46 -15.44 4.60
CA VAL A 142 18.70 -14.99 3.98
C VAL A 142 18.36 -14.10 2.79
N VAL A 143 18.93 -12.91 2.77
CA VAL A 143 18.92 -12.00 1.62
C VAL A 143 20.23 -12.19 0.86
N SER A 144 20.16 -12.43 -0.43
CA SER A 144 21.37 -12.64 -1.24
C SER A 144 21.84 -11.39 -2.00
N GLN A 145 20.98 -10.40 -2.23
CA GLN A 145 21.37 -9.22 -3.02
C GLN A 145 21.17 -7.90 -2.28
N GLY A 146 19.97 -7.56 -1.84
CA GLY A 146 19.72 -6.28 -1.22
C GLY A 146 18.39 -6.24 -0.47
N TRP A 147 18.35 -5.36 0.51
CA TRP A 147 17.16 -5.09 1.31
C TRP A 147 16.98 -3.58 1.51
N ALA A 148 15.76 -3.20 1.86
CA ALA A 148 15.42 -1.85 2.28
C ALA A 148 14.31 -1.88 3.33
N GLU A 149 14.18 -0.81 4.10
CA GLU A 149 13.10 -0.63 5.06
C GLU A 149 12.41 0.72 4.85
N ASN A 150 11.09 0.73 4.93
CA ASN A 150 10.28 1.94 5.05
C ASN A 150 9.55 1.95 6.38
N ILE A 151 9.42 3.13 7.00
CA ILE A 151 8.65 3.30 8.23
C ILE A 151 7.66 4.45 8.05
N ALA A 152 6.42 4.23 8.47
CA ALA A 152 5.38 5.27 8.52
C ALA A 152 4.77 5.36 9.91
N TYR A 153 4.50 6.57 10.38
CA TYR A 153 3.91 6.84 11.69
C TYR A 153 2.56 7.55 11.56
N GLY A 154 1.65 7.29 12.50
CA GLY A 154 0.39 8.02 12.62
C GLY A 154 -0.55 7.87 11.42
N ARG A 155 -0.54 6.70 10.78
CA ARG A 155 -1.43 6.36 9.66
C ARG A 155 -2.31 5.18 10.06
N HIS A 156 -3.59 5.21 9.63
CA HIS A 156 -4.59 4.27 10.14
C HIS A 156 -5.19 3.36 9.06
N THR A 157 -4.78 3.52 7.81
CA THR A 157 -5.18 2.63 6.70
C THR A 157 -3.98 2.29 5.82
N ALA A 158 -4.01 1.15 5.14
CA ALA A 158 -2.98 0.74 4.19
C ALA A 158 -2.75 1.82 3.11
N ARG A 159 -3.84 2.41 2.60
CA ARG A 159 -3.76 3.49 1.61
C ARG A 159 -3.07 4.74 2.15
N GLU A 160 -3.42 5.18 3.37
CA GLU A 160 -2.77 6.34 3.99
C GLU A 160 -1.26 6.10 4.22
N ILE A 161 -0.88 4.88 4.61
CA ILE A 161 0.53 4.48 4.75
C ILE A 161 1.25 4.62 3.40
N VAL A 162 0.73 3.99 2.35
CA VAL A 162 1.40 3.97 1.05
C VAL A 162 1.42 5.36 0.40
N LEU A 163 0.33 6.13 0.48
CA LEU A 163 0.30 7.51 0.00
C LEU A 163 1.32 8.39 0.72
N ALA A 164 1.46 8.26 2.05
CA ALA A 164 2.43 9.03 2.82
C ALA A 164 3.87 8.70 2.39
N LEU A 165 4.20 7.41 2.21
CA LEU A 165 5.52 6.96 1.77
C LEU A 165 5.84 7.36 0.31
N ILE A 166 4.83 7.47 -0.55
CA ILE A 166 5.00 7.95 -1.93
C ILE A 166 5.18 9.47 -1.97
N VAL A 167 4.40 10.23 -1.19
CA VAL A 167 4.58 11.70 -1.06
C VAL A 167 5.95 11.99 -0.48
N ASP A 168 6.33 11.27 0.57
CA ASP A 168 7.65 11.29 1.18
C ASP A 168 8.07 12.70 1.65
N ASP A 169 7.12 13.41 2.28
CA ASP A 169 7.26 14.81 2.71
C ASP A 169 8.39 14.98 3.71
N GLY A 170 9.28 15.94 3.46
CA GLY A 170 10.43 16.24 4.31
C GLY A 170 11.60 15.25 4.18
N VAL A 171 11.50 14.19 3.37
CA VAL A 171 12.57 13.21 3.18
C VAL A 171 13.40 13.56 1.95
N ARG A 172 14.64 14.00 2.20
CA ARG A 172 15.58 14.34 1.13
C ARG A 172 15.86 13.10 0.25
N GLY A 173 15.66 13.27 -1.06
CA GLY A 173 15.93 12.22 -2.04
C GLY A 173 14.83 11.18 -2.18
N ARG A 174 13.73 11.31 -1.43
CA ARG A 174 12.53 10.46 -1.56
C ARG A 174 12.84 8.97 -1.43
N GLY A 175 13.51 8.60 -0.35
CA GLY A 175 13.98 7.23 -0.09
C GLY A 175 12.86 6.21 -0.04
N HIS A 176 11.77 6.51 0.68
CA HIS A 176 10.65 5.58 0.82
C HIS A 176 9.93 5.34 -0.52
N ARG A 177 9.70 6.39 -1.32
CA ARG A 177 9.16 6.27 -2.67
C ARG A 177 10.05 5.42 -3.56
N LYS A 178 11.38 5.61 -3.50
CA LYS A 178 12.34 4.84 -4.29
C LYS A 178 12.29 3.35 -3.94
N ASN A 179 12.18 3.01 -2.66
CA ASN A 179 12.05 1.62 -2.21
C ASN A 179 10.76 0.99 -2.76
N ILE A 180 9.60 1.69 -2.67
CA ILE A 180 8.33 1.17 -3.23
C ILE A 180 8.44 0.88 -4.73
N PHE A 181 9.14 1.72 -5.50
CA PHE A 181 9.27 1.59 -6.95
C PHE A 181 10.58 0.93 -7.40
N ASN A 182 11.35 0.35 -6.48
CA ASN A 182 12.58 -0.35 -6.83
C ASN A 182 12.28 -1.54 -7.75
N PRO A 183 12.86 -1.60 -8.96
CA PRO A 183 12.59 -2.67 -9.91
C PRO A 183 13.23 -4.01 -9.53
N THR A 184 14.22 -4.02 -8.64
CA THR A 184 14.93 -5.22 -8.24
C THR A 184 14.25 -5.95 -7.09
N ASP A 185 13.43 -5.26 -6.28
CA ASP A 185 12.70 -5.90 -5.19
C ASP A 185 11.51 -6.70 -5.73
N ASN A 186 11.42 -7.96 -5.31
CA ASN A 186 10.38 -8.89 -5.71
C ASN A 186 9.54 -9.43 -4.54
N VAL A 187 10.01 -9.24 -3.30
CA VAL A 187 9.29 -9.62 -2.08
C VAL A 187 9.28 -8.46 -1.09
N ALA A 188 8.22 -8.42 -0.27
CA ALA A 188 8.13 -7.51 0.86
C ALA A 188 7.32 -8.11 2.00
N GLY A 189 7.58 -7.65 3.21
CA GLY A 189 6.79 -7.92 4.38
C GLY A 189 6.44 -6.63 5.11
N ALA A 190 5.33 -6.61 5.82
CA ALA A 190 4.90 -5.44 6.57
C ALA A 190 4.35 -5.83 7.93
N ALA A 191 4.43 -4.91 8.86
CA ALA A 191 3.75 -5.00 10.15
C ALA A 191 3.19 -3.62 10.54
N TYR A 192 2.14 -3.67 11.34
CA TYR A 192 1.49 -2.49 11.88
C TYR A 192 1.25 -2.68 13.36
N GLY A 193 1.48 -1.65 14.16
CA GLY A 193 1.34 -1.70 15.61
C GLY A 193 1.07 -0.34 16.24
N SER A 194 0.84 -0.34 17.55
CA SER A 194 0.72 0.87 18.34
C SER A 194 2.05 1.59 18.51
N HIS A 195 2.01 2.90 18.66
CA HIS A 195 3.17 3.75 18.93
C HIS A 195 2.80 4.85 19.91
N ALA A 196 3.52 4.94 21.04
CA ALA A 196 3.13 5.82 22.14
C ALA A 196 3.04 7.31 21.75
N ARG A 197 3.92 7.77 20.84
CA ARG A 197 3.96 9.19 20.43
C ARG A 197 3.03 9.51 19.26
N PHE A 198 2.88 8.60 18.29
CA PHE A 198 2.17 8.84 17.03
C PHE A 198 0.89 8.05 16.88
N GLY A 199 0.49 7.26 17.87
CA GLY A 199 -0.68 6.40 17.84
C GLY A 199 -0.43 5.09 17.09
N SER A 200 0.29 5.12 15.98
CA SER A 200 0.60 3.92 15.18
C SER A 200 1.98 3.99 14.53
N VAL A 201 2.53 2.82 14.23
CA VAL A 201 3.74 2.61 13.42
C VAL A 201 3.50 1.49 12.42
N CYS A 202 4.00 1.67 11.21
CA CYS A 202 4.08 0.63 10.19
C CYS A 202 5.54 0.51 9.75
N SER A 203 6.10 -0.70 9.82
CA SER A 203 7.38 -1.05 9.20
C SER A 203 7.13 -1.94 7.99
N ILE A 204 7.91 -1.72 6.92
CA ILE A 204 7.84 -2.48 5.67
C ILE A 204 9.25 -2.81 5.25
N ASP A 205 9.57 -4.10 5.19
CA ASP A 205 10.85 -4.61 4.70
C ASP A 205 10.72 -5.10 3.27
N PHE A 206 11.73 -4.82 2.44
CA PHE A 206 11.83 -5.19 1.04
C PHE A 206 13.08 -6.04 0.82
N ALA A 207 13.03 -6.96 -0.14
CA ALA A 207 14.21 -7.67 -0.59
C ALA A 207 14.13 -8.03 -2.08
N SER A 208 15.31 -8.07 -2.70
CA SER A 208 15.44 -8.47 -4.12
C SER A 208 15.40 -9.98 -4.28
N ASP A 209 15.94 -10.71 -3.31
CA ASP A 209 15.98 -12.17 -3.30
C ASP A 209 16.06 -12.63 -1.85
N TYR A 210 15.02 -13.32 -1.37
CA TYR A 210 14.87 -13.69 0.03
C TYR A 210 14.43 -15.14 0.19
N ALA A 211 15.25 -15.92 0.87
CA ALA A 211 14.97 -17.30 1.22
C ALA A 211 14.61 -17.41 2.70
N GLU A 212 13.35 -17.69 3.00
CA GLU A 212 12.89 -17.88 4.38
C GLU A 212 13.52 -19.10 5.03
N ASN A 213 13.77 -19.03 6.35
CA ASN A 213 14.28 -20.16 7.11
C ASN A 213 13.19 -21.24 7.29
N ARG A 214 13.61 -22.45 7.76
CA ARG A 214 12.72 -23.63 7.90
C ARG A 214 11.53 -23.38 8.82
N LEU A 215 11.72 -22.63 9.91
CA LEU A 215 10.65 -22.41 10.90
C LEU A 215 9.54 -21.52 10.31
N VAL A 216 9.90 -20.48 9.57
CA VAL A 216 8.94 -19.63 8.87
C VAL A 216 8.13 -20.42 7.86
N ARG A 217 8.80 -21.24 7.03
CA ARG A 217 8.14 -22.08 6.01
C ARG A 217 7.17 -23.09 6.62
N ALA A 218 7.54 -23.71 7.74
CA ALA A 218 6.67 -24.67 8.43
C ALA A 218 5.40 -24.02 8.98
N GLY A 219 5.52 -22.81 9.58
CA GLY A 219 4.39 -22.05 10.09
C GLY A 219 3.42 -21.60 8.98
N SER A 220 3.95 -21.15 7.85
CA SER A 220 3.13 -20.72 6.70
C SER A 220 2.34 -21.86 6.06
N ASN A 221 2.93 -23.06 5.97
CA ASN A 221 2.24 -24.24 5.42
C ASN A 221 1.11 -24.73 6.33
N ALA A 222 1.26 -24.62 7.66
CA ALA A 222 0.22 -24.99 8.61
C ALA A 222 -1.01 -24.07 8.55
N GLN A 223 -0.81 -22.77 8.27
CA GLN A 223 -1.90 -21.81 8.13
C GLN A 223 -2.67 -21.93 6.80
N ASN A 224 -2.04 -22.44 5.75
CA ASN A 224 -2.68 -22.64 4.44
C ASN A 224 -3.43 -24.00 4.33
N SER A 225 -3.39 -24.83 5.37
CA SER A 225 -4.00 -26.18 5.38
C SER A 225 -5.29 -26.24 6.23
N LEU A 226 -5.77 -25.10 6.74
CA LEU A 226 -7.02 -24.92 7.49
C LEU A 226 -8.01 -24.06 6.68
#